data_d84f82232535cf3277e0c7255e1df450
#
_entry.id   d84f82232535cf3277e0c7255e1df450
#
_cell.length_a   1.000
_cell.length_b   1.000
_cell.length_c   1.000
_cell.angle_alpha   90.00
_cell.angle_beta   90.00
_cell.angle_gamma   90.00
#
_symmetry.space_group_name_H-M   'P 1'
#
loop_
_entity.id
_entity.type
_entity.pdbx_description
1 polymer ?
#
loop_
_entity_poly.entity_id
_entity_poly.type
_entity_poly.pdbx_seq_one_letter_code
_entity_poly.pdbx_strand_id
1 'polypeptide(L)'
;MKAVIIDDDTEFTKQLKTYLNQTFQDIQMDTYISFCNDIYTKEYDCVFLDVMLKEGESFEYGMNISKLYPHTIIVYISSVDHFVYESYQQ
;
A
#
# COMPACT_ATOMS: atom_id res chain seq x y z
N MET A 1 8.17 10.37 6.62
CA MET A 1 7.04 9.41 6.44
C MET A 1 7.48 8.25 5.57
N LYS A 2 7.11 7.06 5.97
CA LYS A 2 7.44 5.85 5.22
C LYS A 2 6.17 5.24 4.65
N ALA A 3 6.19 4.94 3.36
CA ALA A 3 5.06 4.32 2.68
C ALA A 3 5.53 3.13 1.85
N VAL A 4 4.62 2.21 1.58
CA VAL A 4 4.88 1.09 0.69
C VAL A 4 3.72 0.97 -0.29
N ILE A 5 4.04 0.68 -1.54
CA ILE A 5 3.05 0.48 -2.60
C ILE A 5 3.19 -0.95 -3.08
N ILE A 6 2.11 -1.70 -3.02
CA ILE A 6 2.08 -3.11 -3.42
C ILE A 6 1.06 -3.25 -4.53
N ASP A 7 1.54 -3.28 -5.77
CA ASP A 7 0.69 -3.28 -6.96
C ASP A 7 1.51 -3.82 -8.13
N ASP A 8 0.95 -4.74 -8.90
CA ASP A 8 1.64 -5.30 -10.06
C ASP A 8 1.56 -4.40 -11.29
N ASP A 9 0.79 -3.32 -11.24
CA ASP A 9 0.73 -2.33 -12.31
C ASP A 9 1.84 -1.31 -12.08
N THR A 10 2.96 -1.51 -12.76
CA THR A 10 4.13 -0.68 -12.55
C THR A 10 3.93 0.75 -13.04
N GLU A 11 3.07 0.95 -14.05
CA GLU A 11 2.79 2.28 -14.54
C GLU A 11 2.01 3.09 -13.51
N PHE A 12 0.99 2.47 -12.92
CA PHE A 12 0.23 3.12 -11.86
C PHE A 12 1.12 3.44 -10.67
N THR A 13 2.01 2.50 -10.31
CA THR A 13 2.94 2.73 -9.20
C THR A 13 3.83 3.94 -9.45
N LYS A 14 4.32 4.11 -10.67
CA LYS A 14 5.13 5.28 -11.00
C LYS A 14 4.34 6.57 -10.84
N GLN A 15 3.10 6.58 -11.31
CA GLN A 15 2.25 7.75 -11.21
C GLN A 15 1.96 8.10 -9.75
N LEU A 16 1.67 7.08 -8.95
CA LEU A 16 1.39 7.29 -7.52
C LEU A 16 2.63 7.80 -6.80
N LYS A 17 3.79 7.25 -7.10
CA LYS A 17 5.04 7.72 -6.48
C LYS A 17 5.29 9.19 -6.81
N THR A 18 5.08 9.57 -8.06
CA THR A 18 5.27 10.96 -8.47
C THR A 18 4.33 11.87 -7.71
N TYR A 19 3.07 11.49 -7.62
CA TYR A 19 2.08 12.27 -6.90
C TYR A 19 2.45 12.43 -5.42
N LEU A 20 2.85 11.33 -4.78
CA LEU A 20 3.19 11.36 -3.36
C LEU A 20 4.45 12.19 -3.10
N ASN A 21 5.43 12.11 -4.00
CA ASN A 21 6.64 12.91 -3.86
C ASN A 21 6.35 14.41 -3.99
N GLN A 22 5.36 14.77 -4.79
CA GLN A 22 4.96 16.17 -4.93
C GLN A 22 4.14 16.67 -3.75
N THR A 23 3.44 15.75 -3.09
CA THR A 23 2.51 16.12 -2.02
C THR A 23 3.18 16.13 -0.65
N PHE A 24 4.09 15.20 -0.39
CA PHE A 24 4.72 15.03 0.90
C PHE A 24 6.22 15.21 0.78
N GLN A 25 6.79 16.06 1.65
CA GLN A 25 8.24 16.20 1.72
C GLN A 25 8.84 15.01 2.44
N ASP A 26 9.99 14.58 1.95
CA ASP A 26 10.80 13.55 2.62
C ASP A 26 10.07 12.22 2.80
N ILE A 27 9.14 11.92 1.88
CA ILE A 27 8.49 10.62 1.92
C ILE A 27 9.45 9.56 1.39
N GLN A 28 9.59 8.47 2.14
CA GLN A 28 10.37 7.30 1.73
C GLN A 28 9.38 6.22 1.29
N MET A 29 9.61 5.65 0.11
CA MET A 29 8.68 4.69 -0.46
C MET A 29 9.39 3.44 -0.89
N ASP A 30 8.84 2.29 -0.47
CA ASP A 30 9.20 1.00 -1.02
C ASP A 30 8.10 0.57 -1.98
N THR A 31 8.46 -0.20 -3.01
CA THR A 31 7.47 -0.70 -3.97
C THR A 31 7.68 -2.19 -4.19
N TYR A 32 6.55 -2.90 -4.33
CA TYR A 32 6.54 -4.34 -4.57
C TYR A 32 5.49 -4.65 -5.62
N ILE A 33 5.76 -5.63 -6.47
CA ILE A 33 4.78 -6.07 -7.46
C ILE A 33 3.87 -7.17 -6.91
N SER A 34 4.24 -7.74 -5.77
CA SER A 34 3.41 -8.73 -5.08
C SER A 34 3.73 -8.64 -3.60
N PHE A 35 2.85 -9.22 -2.77
CA PHE A 35 3.07 -9.20 -1.34
C PHE A 35 4.15 -10.20 -0.96
N CYS A 36 4.99 -9.84 0.00
CA CYS A 36 5.97 -10.76 0.57
C CYS A 36 6.08 -10.49 2.07
N ASN A 37 6.62 -11.47 2.80
CA ASN A 37 6.68 -11.37 4.25
C ASN A 37 7.59 -10.26 4.75
N ASP A 38 8.54 -9.82 3.95
CA ASP A 38 9.41 -8.71 4.33
C ASP A 38 8.62 -7.46 4.66
N ILE A 39 7.43 -7.30 4.05
CA ILE A 39 6.59 -6.13 4.29
C ILE A 39 6.15 -6.07 5.75
N TYR A 40 5.95 -7.23 6.38
CA TYR A 40 5.56 -7.29 7.79
C TYR A 40 6.67 -6.85 8.74
N THR A 41 7.91 -6.85 8.29
CA THR A 41 9.05 -6.57 9.17
C THR A 41 9.33 -5.08 9.35
N LYS A 42 8.63 -4.23 8.61
CA LYS A 42 8.82 -2.79 8.68
C LYS A 42 7.52 -2.11 9.06
N GLU A 43 7.60 -1.12 9.93
CA GLU A 43 6.45 -0.32 10.27
C GLU A 43 6.37 0.84 9.31
N TYR A 44 5.31 0.85 8.49
CA TYR A 44 5.05 1.95 7.55
C TYR A 44 4.00 2.88 8.13
N ASP A 45 4.05 4.14 7.74
CA ASP A 45 2.98 5.07 8.06
C ASP A 45 1.76 4.81 7.19
N CYS A 46 1.98 4.42 5.95
CA CYS A 46 0.90 4.19 5.00
C CYS A 46 1.24 3.02 4.08
N VAL A 47 0.25 2.16 3.85
CA VAL A 47 0.38 1.01 2.96
C VAL A 47 -0.66 1.14 1.86
N PHE A 48 -0.21 1.25 0.61
CA PHE A 48 -1.08 1.24 -0.57
C PHE A 48 -1.10 -0.18 -1.11
N LEU A 49 -2.26 -0.82 -1.06
CA LEU A 49 -2.37 -2.25 -1.30
C LEU A 49 -3.40 -2.52 -2.38
N ASP A 50 -2.94 -3.12 -3.48
CA ASP A 50 -3.80 -3.48 -4.60
C ASP A 50 -4.74 -4.61 -4.18
N VAL A 51 -6.06 -4.38 -4.33
CA VAL A 51 -7.06 -5.40 -4.00
C VAL A 51 -7.08 -6.52 -5.02
N MET A 52 -6.48 -6.31 -6.19
CA MET A 52 -6.50 -7.28 -7.29
C MET A 52 -5.17 -8.01 -7.43
N LEU A 53 -4.42 -8.17 -6.35
CA LEU A 53 -3.21 -8.98 -6.38
C LEU A 53 -3.57 -10.41 -6.79
N LYS A 54 -2.62 -11.05 -7.47
CA LYS A 54 -2.85 -12.41 -7.98
C LYS A 54 -3.17 -13.40 -6.88
N GLU A 55 -2.60 -13.19 -5.70
CA GLU A 55 -2.82 -14.06 -4.55
C GLU A 55 -4.24 -13.97 -4.00
N GLY A 56 -4.93 -12.86 -4.29
CA GLY A 56 -6.31 -12.70 -3.87
C GLY A 56 -6.51 -12.53 -2.36
N GLU A 57 -5.47 -12.16 -1.63
CA GLU A 57 -5.52 -12.12 -0.17
C GLU A 57 -5.21 -10.72 0.37
N SER A 58 -5.49 -9.69 -0.43
CA SER A 58 -5.11 -8.33 -0.04
C SER A 58 -5.73 -7.88 1.27
N PHE A 59 -7.02 -8.19 1.48
CA PHE A 59 -7.68 -7.78 2.71
C PHE A 59 -7.10 -8.49 3.93
N GLU A 60 -6.70 -9.74 3.76
CA GLU A 60 -6.05 -10.47 4.84
C GLU A 60 -4.69 -9.87 5.18
N TYR A 61 -3.91 -9.52 4.15
CA TYR A 61 -2.61 -8.86 4.35
C TYR A 61 -2.80 -7.54 5.10
N GLY A 62 -3.79 -6.75 4.68
CA GLY A 62 -4.09 -5.48 5.33
C GLY A 62 -4.48 -5.64 6.79
N MET A 63 -5.32 -6.65 7.08
CA MET A 63 -5.70 -6.95 8.45
C MET A 63 -4.50 -7.32 9.31
N ASN A 64 -3.62 -8.14 8.76
CA ASN A 64 -2.43 -8.57 9.50
C ASN A 64 -1.51 -7.39 9.81
N ILE A 65 -1.34 -6.50 8.83
CA ILE A 65 -0.54 -5.29 9.05
C ILE A 65 -1.17 -4.44 10.14
N SER A 66 -2.48 -4.27 10.11
CA SER A 66 -3.18 -3.46 11.10
C SER A 66 -3.03 -4.02 12.50
N LYS A 67 -3.00 -5.34 12.64
CA LYS A 67 -2.80 -5.97 13.94
C LYS A 67 -1.39 -5.75 14.46
N LEU A 68 -0.40 -5.81 13.57
CA LEU A 68 0.99 -5.61 13.95
C LEU A 68 1.29 -4.14 14.23
N TYR A 69 0.70 -3.27 13.43
CA TYR A 69 1.01 -1.82 13.47
C TYR A 69 -0.29 -1.03 13.43
N PRO A 70 -0.94 -0.86 14.60
CA PRO A 70 -2.29 -0.26 14.63
C PRO A 70 -2.37 1.17 14.10
N HIS A 71 -1.26 1.89 14.05
CA HIS A 71 -1.26 3.27 13.58
C HIS A 71 -1.02 3.39 12.08
N THR A 72 -0.69 2.29 11.42
CA THR A 72 -0.48 2.30 9.97
C THR A 72 -1.80 2.47 9.25
N ILE A 73 -1.83 3.38 8.29
CA ILE A 73 -3.02 3.61 7.46
C ILE A 73 -2.94 2.66 6.27
N ILE A 74 -4.00 1.88 6.08
CA ILE A 74 -4.09 0.97 4.93
C ILE A 74 -5.01 1.61 3.90
N VAL A 75 -4.49 1.79 2.69
CA VAL A 75 -5.24 2.34 1.57
C VAL A 75 -5.34 1.25 0.52
N TYR A 76 -6.56 0.79 0.24
CA TYR A 76 -6.78 -0.23 -0.78
C TYR A 76 -6.95 0.45 -2.13
N ILE A 77 -6.30 -0.12 -3.14
CA ILE A 77 -6.31 0.41 -4.50
C ILE A 77 -6.97 -0.61 -5.40
N SER A 78 -7.94 -0.15 -6.23
CA SER A 78 -8.51 -1.00 -7.25
C SER A 78 -7.77 -0.75 -8.56
N SER A 79 -7.01 -1.74 -9.00
CA SER A 79 -6.23 -1.57 -10.23
C SER A 79 -7.11 -1.53 -11.47
N VAL A 80 -8.35 -2.00 -11.37
CA VAL A 80 -9.26 -1.96 -12.52
C VAL A 80 -9.58 -0.52 -12.90
N ASP A 81 -9.91 0.31 -11.90
CA ASP A 81 -10.27 1.70 -12.13
C ASP A 81 -9.36 2.67 -11.40
N HIS A 82 -8.34 2.14 -10.70
CA HIS A 82 -7.40 2.92 -9.92
C HIS A 82 -8.10 3.78 -8.87
N PHE A 83 -9.22 3.29 -8.33
CA PHE A 83 -9.88 3.94 -7.19
C PHE A 83 -9.11 3.64 -5.92
N VAL A 84 -9.16 4.60 -5.00
CA VAL A 84 -8.51 4.46 -3.70
C VAL A 84 -9.57 4.38 -2.63
N TYR A 85 -9.52 3.33 -1.81
CA TYR A 85 -10.45 3.13 -0.71
C TYR A 85 -9.68 3.15 0.60
N GLU A 86 -10.14 3.98 1.53
CA GLU A 86 -9.55 4.01 2.86
C GLU A 86 -10.36 3.11 3.78
N SER A 87 -9.65 2.36 4.61
CA SER A 87 -10.30 1.41 5.50
C SER A 87 -10.06 1.71 6.96
N TYR A 88 -9.65 2.91 7.27
CA TYR A 88 -9.22 3.25 8.62
C TYR A 88 -10.36 3.29 9.63
N GLN A 89 -11.59 3.43 9.17
CA GLN A 89 -12.71 3.51 10.09
C GLN A 89 -13.29 2.15 10.45
N GLN A 90 -12.76 1.11 9.91
CA GLN A 90 -13.31 -0.22 10.10
C GLN A 90 -12.88 -0.87 11.41
#